data_9b4363b91d3a31d1060483a3f34cda5b
#
_entry.id   9b4363b91d3a31d1060483a3f34cda5b
#
_cell.length_a   1.000
_cell.length_b   1.000
_cell.length_c   1.000
_cell.angle_alpha   90.00
_cell.angle_beta   90.00
_cell.angle_gamma   90.00
#
_symmetry.space_group_name_H-M   'P 1'
#
loop_
_entity.id
_entity.type
_entity.pdbx_description
1 polymer ?
#
loop_
_entity_poly.entity_id
_entity_poly.type
_entity_poly.pdbx_seq_one_letter_code
_entity_poly.pdbx_strand_id
1 'polypeptide(L)'
;ILPPLCINRNYLAIKNAWNPLWSLSKETQSMVTSMKNKEIQYWGMDCQPSLCDICLIPYLRESFPYLSNMFDEQCLDSLANIHDRIVNFDTSLSCSELGFFDLKMNLIKAALNNEIDIEKKSILNMTIDNALAFSNMMRLGFDDWDAQNEGINIRDKQMAENVKWYLERFPKRKIIIWTANFHGAKEINQINYGKEPDKDLYNKY
;
A
#
# COMPACT_ATOMS: atom_id res chain seq x y z
N ILE A 1 3.41 5.62 1.82
CA ILE A 1 4.67 6.30 2.15
C ILE A 1 5.74 5.62 1.35
N LEU A 2 6.25 6.32 0.36
CA LEU A 2 7.36 5.83 -0.43
C LEU A 2 8.63 5.86 0.41
N PRO A 3 9.51 4.84 0.34
CA PRO A 3 10.85 4.93 0.88
C PRO A 3 11.50 6.25 0.41
N PRO A 4 12.40 6.86 1.19
CA PRO A 4 13.03 8.13 0.86
C PRO A 4 13.69 8.15 -0.54
N LEU A 5 14.09 7.00 -1.07
CA LEU A 5 14.64 6.85 -2.43
C LEU A 5 13.60 7.10 -3.54
N CYS A 6 12.32 6.90 -3.26
CA CYS A 6 11.22 7.19 -4.19
C CYS A 6 10.58 8.55 -3.93
N ILE A 7 10.89 9.20 -2.80
CA ILE A 7 10.43 10.56 -2.48
C ILE A 7 11.39 11.58 -3.13
N ASN A 8 11.45 11.58 -4.42
CA ASN A 8 11.86 12.80 -5.07
C ASN A 8 10.69 13.77 -4.92
N ARG A 9 10.85 14.85 -4.13
CA ARG A 9 9.85 15.89 -3.83
C ARG A 9 9.32 16.60 -5.08
N ASN A 10 9.58 16.04 -6.24
CA ASN A 10 9.26 16.60 -7.53
C ASN A 10 7.94 16.02 -8.07
N TYR A 11 7.31 16.77 -8.94
CA TYR A 11 6.16 16.41 -9.78
C TYR A 11 6.15 14.96 -10.30
N LEU A 12 7.32 14.37 -10.58
CA LEU A 12 7.47 12.97 -10.99
C LEU A 12 7.00 11.97 -9.92
N ALA A 13 7.20 12.26 -8.64
CA ALA A 13 6.74 11.36 -7.57
C ALA A 13 5.21 11.33 -7.48
N ILE A 14 4.56 12.49 -7.62
CA ILE A 14 3.09 12.57 -7.65
C ILE A 14 2.56 11.89 -8.93
N LYS A 15 3.21 12.13 -10.07
CA LYS A 15 2.84 11.53 -11.35
C LYS A 15 2.93 10.00 -11.32
N ASN A 16 3.92 9.45 -10.64
CA ASN A 16 4.13 8.00 -10.56
C ASN A 16 3.31 7.34 -9.43
N ALA A 17 3.00 8.09 -8.38
CA ALA A 17 2.21 7.59 -7.25
C ALA A 17 0.69 7.62 -7.52
N TRP A 18 0.24 8.44 -8.46
CA TRP A 18 -1.16 8.51 -8.84
C TRP A 18 -1.44 7.65 -10.07
N ASN A 19 -2.63 7.05 -10.09
CA ASN A 19 -3.12 6.41 -11.29
C ASN A 19 -3.00 7.39 -12.48
N PRO A 20 -2.45 6.98 -13.63
CA PRO A 20 -2.25 7.83 -14.80
C PRO A 20 -3.49 8.61 -15.25
N LEU A 21 -4.70 8.05 -15.04
CA LEU A 21 -5.96 8.74 -15.32
C LEU A 21 -6.09 10.06 -14.57
N TRP A 22 -5.59 10.11 -13.33
CA TRP A 22 -5.65 11.31 -12.49
C TRP A 22 -4.43 12.20 -12.69
N SER A 23 -3.23 11.60 -12.71
CA SER A 23 -1.99 12.37 -12.77
C SER A 23 -1.75 13.05 -14.12
N LEU A 24 -2.37 12.55 -15.19
CA LEU A 24 -2.24 13.10 -16.55
C LEU A 24 -3.44 13.96 -16.96
N SER A 25 -4.52 14.01 -16.17
CA SER A 25 -5.69 14.80 -16.53
C SER A 25 -5.41 16.30 -16.37
N LYS A 26 -5.93 17.08 -17.31
CA LYS A 26 -5.82 18.54 -17.29
C LYS A 26 -6.45 19.15 -16.05
N GLU A 27 -7.52 18.56 -15.57
CA GLU A 27 -8.33 18.99 -14.44
C GLU A 27 -7.56 18.91 -13.13
N THR A 28 -6.74 17.88 -12.97
CA THR A 28 -5.96 17.66 -11.74
C THR A 28 -4.65 18.45 -11.72
N GLN A 29 -4.16 18.93 -12.85
CA GLN A 29 -2.89 19.66 -12.91
C GLN A 29 -2.90 20.98 -12.13
N SER A 30 -4.01 21.71 -12.16
CA SER A 30 -4.17 22.94 -11.38
C SER A 30 -4.17 22.66 -9.88
N MET A 31 -4.79 21.55 -9.47
CA MET A 31 -4.80 21.10 -8.08
C MET A 31 -3.39 20.72 -7.63
N VAL A 32 -2.67 19.91 -8.39
CA VAL A 32 -1.29 19.51 -8.09
C VAL A 32 -0.38 20.72 -7.95
N THR A 33 -0.52 21.71 -8.84
CA THR A 33 0.22 22.96 -8.76
C THR A 33 -0.11 23.74 -7.50
N SER A 34 -1.39 23.83 -7.14
CA SER A 34 -1.84 24.50 -5.90
C SER A 34 -1.33 23.78 -4.65
N MET A 35 -1.31 22.45 -4.64
CA MET A 35 -0.77 21.65 -3.53
C MET A 35 0.72 21.95 -3.33
N LYS A 36 1.49 21.98 -4.41
CA LYS A 36 2.91 22.31 -4.37
C LYS A 36 3.17 23.72 -3.81
N ASN A 37 2.41 24.70 -4.28
CA ASN A 37 2.58 26.09 -3.88
C ASN A 37 2.15 26.36 -2.43
N LYS A 38 1.27 25.53 -1.86
CA LYS A 38 0.74 25.64 -0.50
C LYS A 38 1.41 24.70 0.50
N GLU A 39 2.48 24.04 0.10
CA GLU A 39 3.19 23.04 0.93
C GLU A 39 2.26 21.94 1.47
N ILE A 40 1.22 21.57 0.73
CA ILE A 40 0.32 20.50 1.10
C ILE A 40 1.08 19.18 0.97
N GLN A 41 1.15 18.45 2.06
CA GLN A 41 1.72 17.11 2.06
C GLN A 41 0.70 16.13 1.52
N TYR A 42 1.15 15.24 0.68
CA TYR A 42 0.37 14.21 0.06
C TYR A 42 0.84 12.83 0.54
N TRP A 43 -0.10 11.99 0.95
CA TRP A 43 0.18 10.66 1.49
C TRP A 43 -0.78 9.65 0.88
N GLY A 44 -0.26 8.50 0.47
CA GLY A 44 -1.09 7.35 0.12
C GLY A 44 -1.64 6.69 1.39
N MET A 45 -2.93 6.42 1.41
CA MET A 45 -3.53 5.65 2.50
C MET A 45 -3.79 4.20 2.11
N ASP A 46 -3.83 3.88 0.83
CA ASP A 46 -4.11 2.54 0.32
C ASP A 46 -2.93 1.60 0.57
N CYS A 47 -3.22 0.38 0.99
CA CYS A 47 -2.22 -0.67 1.11
C CYS A 47 -1.92 -1.35 -0.23
N GLN A 48 -2.70 -1.08 -1.28
CA GLN A 48 -2.42 -1.57 -2.61
C GLN A 48 -1.08 -1.00 -3.09
N PRO A 49 -0.10 -1.86 -3.39
CA PRO A 49 1.21 -1.39 -3.77
C PRO A 49 1.17 -0.66 -5.11
N SER A 50 2.01 0.35 -5.23
CA SER A 50 2.24 1.08 -6.47
C SER A 50 3.59 0.71 -7.05
N LEU A 51 3.85 1.08 -8.31
CA LEU A 51 5.17 0.89 -8.95
C LEU A 51 6.35 1.44 -8.14
N CYS A 52 6.08 2.36 -7.20
CA CYS A 52 7.11 2.90 -6.31
C CYS A 52 7.45 1.95 -5.16
N ASP A 53 6.59 0.99 -4.84
CA ASP A 53 6.81 0.04 -3.75
C ASP A 53 7.78 -1.07 -4.15
N ILE A 54 8.05 -1.27 -5.44
CA ILE A 54 9.09 -2.18 -5.97
C ILE A 54 10.45 -1.93 -5.30
N CYS A 55 10.71 -0.70 -4.87
CA CYS A 55 11.94 -0.33 -4.20
C CYS A 55 12.03 -0.75 -2.72
N LEU A 56 10.99 -1.34 -2.11
CA LEU A 56 10.98 -1.63 -0.68
C LEU A 56 12.13 -2.56 -0.28
N ILE A 57 12.25 -3.72 -0.91
CA ILE A 57 13.28 -4.70 -0.54
C ILE A 57 14.69 -4.19 -0.86
N PRO A 58 14.98 -3.62 -2.05
CA PRO A 58 16.25 -2.94 -2.31
C PRO A 58 16.59 -1.86 -1.28
N TYR A 59 15.62 -1.03 -0.91
CA TYR A 59 15.82 0.00 0.10
C TYR A 59 16.15 -0.57 1.49
N LEU A 60 15.44 -1.61 1.92
CA LEU A 60 15.70 -2.30 3.19
C LEU A 60 17.13 -2.86 3.20
N ARG A 61 17.54 -3.52 2.12
CA ARG A 61 18.89 -4.09 1.96
C ARG A 61 19.98 -3.02 2.05
N GLU A 62 19.82 -1.91 1.37
CA GLU A 62 20.78 -0.80 1.37
C GLU A 62 20.83 -0.08 2.72
N SER A 63 19.66 0.19 3.30
CA SER A 63 19.55 1.00 4.52
C SER A 63 19.84 0.23 5.80
N PHE A 64 19.79 -1.09 5.77
CA PHE A 64 19.97 -1.96 6.93
C PHE A 64 20.93 -3.12 6.61
N PRO A 65 22.25 -2.86 6.55
CA PRO A 65 23.25 -3.88 6.21
C PRO A 65 23.20 -5.12 7.11
N TYR A 66 22.70 -5.01 8.33
CA TYR A 66 22.53 -6.14 9.23
C TYR A 66 21.52 -7.19 8.74
N LEU A 67 20.63 -6.83 7.81
CA LEU A 67 19.73 -7.80 7.18
C LEU A 67 20.48 -8.87 6.41
N SER A 68 21.66 -8.54 5.84
CA SER A 68 22.54 -9.51 5.20
C SER A 68 23.16 -10.52 6.17
N ASN A 69 23.12 -10.25 7.47
CA ASN A 69 23.48 -11.22 8.49
C ASN A 69 22.31 -12.14 8.88
N MET A 70 21.09 -11.73 8.59
CA MET A 70 19.87 -12.51 8.88
C MET A 70 19.41 -13.36 7.70
N PHE A 71 19.68 -12.89 6.49
CA PHE A 71 19.23 -13.48 5.24
C PHE A 71 20.38 -13.49 4.26
N ASP A 72 20.62 -14.63 3.61
CA ASP A 72 21.55 -14.69 2.51
C ASP A 72 21.01 -13.95 1.27
N GLU A 73 21.91 -13.73 0.29
CA GLU A 73 21.58 -13.01 -0.94
C GLU A 73 20.44 -13.69 -1.70
N GLN A 74 20.41 -15.02 -1.76
CA GLN A 74 19.37 -15.77 -2.45
C GLN A 74 18.00 -15.56 -1.79
N CYS A 75 17.96 -15.48 -0.47
CA CYS A 75 16.75 -15.19 0.29
C CYS A 75 16.23 -13.78 -0.01
N LEU A 76 17.13 -12.78 -0.01
CA LEU A 76 16.77 -11.38 -0.30
C LEU A 76 16.32 -11.19 -1.75
N ASP A 77 16.96 -11.86 -2.70
CA ASP A 77 16.57 -11.84 -4.11
C ASP A 77 15.20 -12.53 -4.32
N SER A 78 14.96 -13.64 -3.65
CA SER A 78 13.66 -14.32 -3.67
C SER A 78 12.56 -13.44 -3.10
N LEU A 79 12.85 -12.74 -1.98
CA LEU A 79 11.92 -11.81 -1.35
C LEU A 79 11.60 -10.62 -2.27
N ALA A 80 12.61 -10.07 -2.93
CA ALA A 80 12.44 -8.99 -3.91
C ALA A 80 11.59 -9.43 -5.10
N ASN A 81 11.82 -10.62 -5.63
CA ASN A 81 11.05 -11.19 -6.73
C ASN A 81 9.57 -11.40 -6.34
N ILE A 82 9.30 -11.99 -5.18
CA ILE A 82 7.92 -12.19 -4.71
C ILE A 82 7.25 -10.84 -4.49
N HIS A 83 7.94 -9.87 -3.90
CA HIS A 83 7.39 -8.54 -3.70
C HIS A 83 7.07 -7.83 -5.02
N ASP A 84 7.92 -7.93 -6.03
CA ASP A 84 7.67 -7.41 -7.38
C ASP A 84 6.43 -8.04 -8.00
N ARG A 85 6.26 -9.35 -7.88
CA ARG A 85 5.07 -10.07 -8.34
C ARG A 85 3.81 -9.66 -7.59
N ILE A 86 3.89 -9.41 -6.29
CA ILE A 86 2.79 -8.86 -5.48
C ILE A 86 2.40 -7.47 -6.01
N VAL A 87 3.37 -6.59 -6.24
CA VAL A 87 3.14 -5.23 -6.76
C VAL A 87 2.49 -5.25 -8.15
N ASN A 88 2.83 -6.23 -8.96
CA ASN A 88 2.28 -6.41 -10.31
C ASN A 88 0.98 -7.24 -10.35
N PHE A 89 0.39 -7.56 -9.19
CA PHE A 89 -0.84 -8.36 -9.12
C PHE A 89 -0.75 -9.73 -9.80
N ASP A 90 0.39 -10.40 -9.65
CA ASP A 90 0.56 -11.73 -10.22
C ASP A 90 -0.23 -12.78 -9.42
N THR A 91 -1.40 -13.13 -9.94
CA THR A 91 -2.29 -14.11 -9.31
C THR A 91 -1.77 -15.55 -9.36
N SER A 92 -0.64 -15.80 -10.03
CA SER A 92 0.01 -17.12 -10.05
C SER A 92 0.89 -17.39 -8.82
N LEU A 93 1.03 -16.40 -7.90
CA LEU A 93 1.74 -16.59 -6.64
C LEU A 93 1.06 -17.68 -5.80
N SER A 94 1.85 -18.66 -5.41
CA SER A 94 1.38 -19.74 -4.55
C SER A 94 1.23 -19.31 -3.08
N CYS A 95 0.36 -19.98 -2.33
CA CYS A 95 0.24 -19.75 -0.88
C CYS A 95 1.57 -19.95 -0.13
N SER A 96 2.46 -20.82 -0.63
CA SER A 96 3.78 -21.03 -0.04
C SER A 96 4.73 -19.85 -0.27
N GLU A 97 4.71 -19.23 -1.46
CA GLU A 97 5.49 -18.01 -1.75
C GLU A 97 5.00 -16.83 -0.91
N LEU A 98 3.68 -16.62 -0.84
CA LEU A 98 3.09 -15.60 0.03
C LEU A 98 3.39 -15.85 1.50
N GLY A 99 3.35 -17.13 1.96
CA GLY A 99 3.73 -17.49 3.32
C GLY A 99 5.20 -17.23 3.64
N PHE A 100 6.10 -17.52 2.68
CA PHE A 100 7.51 -17.18 2.80
C PHE A 100 7.71 -15.66 2.90
N PHE A 101 7.06 -14.89 2.02
CA PHE A 101 7.09 -13.44 2.05
C PHE A 101 6.65 -12.89 3.41
N ASP A 102 5.49 -13.30 3.91
CA ASP A 102 4.95 -12.84 5.19
C ASP A 102 5.89 -13.15 6.36
N LEU A 103 6.43 -14.37 6.40
CA LEU A 103 7.37 -14.76 7.44
C LEU A 103 8.61 -13.85 7.44
N LYS A 104 9.21 -13.62 6.27
CA LYS A 104 10.42 -12.80 6.15
C LYS A 104 10.15 -11.34 6.47
N MET A 105 9.03 -10.78 6.00
CA MET A 105 8.65 -9.39 6.29
C MET A 105 8.38 -9.19 7.79
N ASN A 106 7.78 -10.15 8.48
CA ASN A 106 7.60 -10.10 9.94
C ASN A 106 8.94 -10.17 10.69
N LEU A 107 9.90 -10.98 10.23
CA LEU A 107 11.26 -11.01 10.80
C LEU A 107 12.00 -9.69 10.60
N ILE A 108 11.89 -9.09 9.41
CA ILE A 108 12.44 -7.74 9.14
C ILE A 108 11.80 -6.71 10.06
N LYS A 109 10.48 -6.72 10.19
CA LYS A 109 9.74 -5.82 11.08
C LYS A 109 10.20 -5.96 12.55
N ALA A 110 10.42 -7.19 13.00
CA ALA A 110 10.95 -7.44 14.34
C ALA A 110 12.37 -6.89 14.51
N ALA A 111 13.23 -7.05 13.50
CA ALA A 111 14.60 -6.53 13.52
C ALA A 111 14.64 -4.99 13.54
N LEU A 112 13.69 -4.33 12.88
CA LEU A 112 13.55 -2.86 12.91
C LEU A 112 13.22 -2.31 14.31
N ASN A 113 12.85 -3.16 15.28
CA ASN A 113 12.67 -2.71 16.66
C ASN A 113 13.94 -2.13 17.28
N ASN A 114 15.12 -2.48 16.76
CA ASN A 114 16.40 -1.96 17.19
C ASN A 114 16.81 -0.66 16.46
N GLU A 115 16.00 -0.18 15.49
CA GLU A 115 16.28 1.08 14.79
C GLU A 115 16.09 2.26 15.75
N ILE A 116 17.11 3.11 15.82
CA ILE A 116 17.16 4.27 16.73
C ILE A 116 16.32 5.42 16.18
N ASP A 117 16.27 5.58 14.87
CA ASP A 117 15.43 6.60 14.22
C ASP A 117 13.95 6.16 14.28
N ILE A 118 13.24 6.71 15.27
CA ILE A 118 11.84 6.40 15.54
C ILE A 118 10.95 6.76 14.33
N GLU A 119 11.30 7.82 13.60
CA GLU A 119 10.53 8.24 12.44
C GLU A 119 10.69 7.24 11.30
N LYS A 120 11.91 6.90 10.97
CA LYS A 120 12.23 5.90 9.94
C LYS A 120 11.61 4.55 10.26
N LYS A 121 11.75 4.09 11.50
CA LYS A 121 11.13 2.85 12.00
C LYS A 121 9.61 2.87 11.82
N SER A 122 8.95 3.94 12.22
CA SER A 122 7.50 4.07 12.15
C SER A 122 6.99 4.02 10.71
N ILE A 123 7.66 4.70 9.79
CA ILE A 123 7.35 4.69 8.36
C ILE A 123 7.53 3.29 7.77
N LEU A 124 8.65 2.63 8.08
CA LEU A 124 8.94 1.30 7.55
C LEU A 124 7.98 0.25 8.07
N ASN A 125 7.65 0.29 9.34
CA ASN A 125 6.66 -0.62 9.91
C ASN A 125 5.31 -0.49 9.20
N MET A 126 4.83 0.72 8.96
CA MET A 126 3.59 0.95 8.21
C MET A 126 3.70 0.45 6.76
N THR A 127 4.84 0.66 6.10
CA THR A 127 5.05 0.16 4.73
C THR A 127 5.05 -1.37 4.69
N ILE A 128 5.67 -2.02 5.67
CA ILE A 128 5.65 -3.49 5.80
C ILE A 128 4.23 -3.98 6.09
N ASP A 129 3.48 -3.30 6.96
CA ASP A 129 2.10 -3.67 7.26
C ASP A 129 1.20 -3.57 6.01
N ASN A 130 1.42 -2.58 5.16
CA ASN A 130 0.75 -2.48 3.86
C ASN A 130 1.07 -3.67 2.95
N ALA A 131 2.34 -4.04 2.84
CA ALA A 131 2.76 -5.17 2.02
C ALA A 131 2.20 -6.50 2.54
N LEU A 132 2.16 -6.70 3.86
CA LEU A 132 1.58 -7.87 4.50
C LEU A 132 0.06 -7.93 4.32
N ALA A 133 -0.65 -6.81 4.49
CA ALA A 133 -2.09 -6.75 4.28
C ALA A 133 -2.44 -7.11 2.83
N PHE A 134 -1.66 -6.59 1.87
CA PHE A 134 -1.88 -6.89 0.47
C PHE A 134 -1.54 -8.35 0.10
N SER A 135 -0.47 -8.91 0.64
CA SER A 135 -0.15 -10.34 0.53
C SER A 135 -1.29 -11.23 1.04
N ASN A 136 -1.87 -10.86 2.19
CA ASN A 136 -3.01 -11.57 2.76
C ASN A 136 -4.26 -11.49 1.88
N MET A 137 -4.53 -10.33 1.27
CA MET A 137 -5.61 -10.19 0.31
C MET A 137 -5.39 -11.09 -0.92
N MET A 138 -4.18 -11.12 -1.47
CA MET A 138 -3.85 -11.98 -2.61
C MET A 138 -4.01 -13.48 -2.29
N ARG A 139 -3.72 -13.88 -1.05
CA ARG A 139 -3.86 -15.29 -0.62
C ARG A 139 -5.30 -15.79 -0.63
N LEU A 140 -6.27 -14.92 -0.42
CA LEU A 140 -7.69 -15.26 -0.49
C LEU A 140 -8.14 -15.55 -1.92
N GLY A 141 -7.42 -15.03 -2.91
CA GLY A 141 -7.79 -15.14 -4.33
C GLY A 141 -8.90 -14.17 -4.72
N PHE A 142 -9.28 -14.26 -6.00
CA PHE A 142 -10.26 -13.35 -6.61
C PHE A 142 -11.39 -14.12 -7.31
N ASP A 143 -11.42 -15.44 -7.19
CA ASP A 143 -12.32 -16.31 -7.94
C ASP A 143 -13.69 -16.48 -7.27
N ASP A 144 -13.75 -16.20 -5.96
CA ASP A 144 -14.94 -16.32 -5.14
C ASP A 144 -15.35 -14.98 -4.54
N TRP A 145 -16.66 -14.69 -4.55
CA TRP A 145 -17.22 -13.43 -4.05
C TRP A 145 -16.94 -13.22 -2.55
N ASP A 146 -17.03 -14.26 -1.75
CA ASP A 146 -16.79 -14.17 -0.32
C ASP A 146 -15.30 -13.87 -0.04
N ALA A 147 -14.39 -14.53 -0.76
CA ALA A 147 -12.96 -14.27 -0.70
C ALA A 147 -12.62 -12.83 -1.13
N GLN A 148 -13.26 -12.34 -2.21
CA GLN A 148 -13.10 -10.95 -2.66
C GLN A 148 -13.55 -9.95 -1.58
N ASN A 149 -14.71 -10.18 -0.95
CA ASN A 149 -15.23 -9.32 0.12
C ASN A 149 -14.30 -9.34 1.35
N GLU A 150 -13.79 -10.49 1.74
CA GLU A 150 -12.81 -10.59 2.82
C GLU A 150 -11.51 -9.86 2.47
N GLY A 151 -11.03 -9.99 1.24
CA GLY A 151 -9.87 -9.27 0.73
C GLY A 151 -10.06 -7.75 0.77
N ILE A 152 -11.23 -7.26 0.36
CA ILE A 152 -11.59 -5.83 0.46
C ILE A 152 -11.59 -5.38 1.92
N ASN A 153 -12.14 -6.16 2.84
CA ASN A 153 -12.16 -5.84 4.26
C ASN A 153 -10.75 -5.75 4.85
N ILE A 154 -9.82 -6.64 4.45
CA ILE A 154 -8.41 -6.57 4.85
C ILE A 154 -7.80 -5.25 4.37
N ARG A 155 -8.02 -4.88 3.10
CA ARG A 155 -7.54 -3.64 2.52
C ARG A 155 -8.10 -2.41 3.22
N ASP A 156 -9.41 -2.34 3.43
CA ASP A 156 -10.08 -1.22 4.08
C ASP A 156 -9.62 -1.06 5.53
N LYS A 157 -9.44 -2.16 6.25
CA LYS A 157 -8.87 -2.14 7.61
C LYS A 157 -7.46 -1.53 7.61
N GLN A 158 -6.60 -1.96 6.68
CA GLN A 158 -5.25 -1.40 6.59
C GLN A 158 -5.27 0.09 6.19
N MET A 159 -6.16 0.49 5.31
CA MET A 159 -6.34 1.90 4.95
C MET A 159 -6.75 2.74 6.18
N ALA A 160 -7.64 2.22 7.00
CA ALA A 160 -8.05 2.87 8.26
C ALA A 160 -6.88 3.00 9.25
N GLU A 161 -6.05 1.96 9.40
CA GLU A 161 -4.85 2.01 10.25
C GLU A 161 -3.81 3.03 9.70
N ASN A 162 -3.66 3.14 8.40
CA ASN A 162 -2.79 4.14 7.78
C ASN A 162 -3.27 5.58 8.07
N VAL A 163 -4.57 5.83 7.98
CA VAL A 163 -5.16 7.13 8.34
C VAL A 163 -4.95 7.43 9.83
N LYS A 164 -5.20 6.44 10.69
CA LYS A 164 -5.00 6.57 12.14
C LYS A 164 -3.55 6.88 12.47
N TRP A 165 -2.60 6.13 11.90
CA TRP A 165 -1.16 6.39 12.05
C TRP A 165 -0.82 7.83 11.66
N TYR A 166 -1.41 8.34 10.58
CA TYR A 166 -1.18 9.71 10.13
C TYR A 166 -1.73 10.74 11.10
N LEU A 167 -2.94 10.53 11.62
CA LEU A 167 -3.60 11.41 12.60
C LEU A 167 -2.80 11.49 13.91
N GLU A 168 -2.31 10.36 14.40
CA GLU A 168 -1.50 10.29 15.61
C GLU A 168 -0.17 11.04 15.45
N ARG A 169 0.42 10.97 14.26
CA ARG A 169 1.70 11.62 13.97
C ARG A 169 1.58 13.12 13.75
N PHE A 170 0.48 13.57 13.18
CA PHE A 170 0.25 14.98 12.85
C PHE A 170 -1.06 15.50 13.45
N PRO A 171 -1.22 15.49 14.78
CA PRO A 171 -2.52 15.73 15.43
C PRO A 171 -3.07 17.15 15.24
N LYS A 172 -2.22 18.09 14.81
CA LYS A 172 -2.63 19.50 14.56
C LYS A 172 -2.90 19.79 13.10
N ARG A 173 -2.73 18.81 12.21
CA ARG A 173 -2.95 19.02 10.77
C ARG A 173 -4.39 18.71 10.37
N LYS A 174 -4.90 19.48 9.43
CA LYS A 174 -6.15 19.15 8.74
C LYS A 174 -5.86 18.10 7.69
N ILE A 175 -6.68 17.07 7.63
CA ILE A 175 -6.56 15.98 6.66
C ILE A 175 -7.78 16.04 5.75
N ILE A 176 -7.54 15.89 4.46
CA ILE A 176 -8.56 15.65 3.44
C ILE A 176 -8.31 14.23 2.93
N ILE A 177 -9.30 13.37 3.08
CA ILE A 177 -9.26 12.00 2.54
C ILE A 177 -9.97 12.02 1.19
N TRP A 178 -9.23 11.61 0.16
CA TRP A 178 -9.81 11.41 -1.17
C TRP A 178 -9.77 9.91 -1.48
N THR A 179 -10.93 9.32 -1.57
CA THR A 179 -11.11 7.90 -1.86
C THR A 179 -12.33 7.70 -2.74
N ALA A 180 -12.46 6.52 -3.34
CA ALA A 180 -13.69 6.13 -4.02
C ALA A 180 -14.84 6.01 -3.00
N ASN A 181 -16.06 6.33 -3.42
CA ASN A 181 -17.25 6.29 -2.55
C ASN A 181 -17.43 4.95 -1.85
N PHE A 182 -17.08 3.86 -2.51
CA PHE A 182 -17.15 2.51 -1.96
C PHE A 182 -16.32 2.35 -0.68
N HIS A 183 -15.09 2.87 -0.66
CA HIS A 183 -14.22 2.82 0.53
C HIS A 183 -14.57 3.84 1.61
N GLY A 184 -15.31 4.89 1.25
CA GLY A 184 -15.75 5.93 2.18
C GLY A 184 -17.16 5.73 2.73
N ALA A 185 -17.91 4.76 2.23
CA ALA A 185 -19.29 4.54 2.63
C ALA A 185 -19.35 3.85 3.99
N LYS A 186 -20.05 4.48 4.92
CA LYS A 186 -20.38 3.86 6.20
C LYS A 186 -21.58 2.92 6.01
N GLU A 187 -21.51 1.73 6.63
CA GLU A 187 -22.61 0.76 6.64
C GLU A 187 -23.11 0.40 5.23
N ILE A 188 -22.19 0.14 4.33
CA ILE A 188 -22.47 -0.15 2.92
C ILE A 188 -23.47 -1.30 2.73
N ASN A 189 -23.50 -2.25 3.66
CA ASN A 189 -24.47 -3.34 3.72
C ASN A 189 -25.91 -2.89 3.96
N GLN A 190 -26.12 -1.65 4.43
CA GLN A 190 -27.45 -1.06 4.61
C GLN A 190 -27.91 -0.25 3.38
N ILE A 191 -27.04 -0.05 2.40
CA ILE A 191 -27.42 0.63 1.17
C ILE A 191 -28.31 -0.31 0.37
N ASN A 192 -29.60 0.01 0.34
CA ASN A 192 -30.57 -0.70 -0.48
C ASN A 192 -30.42 -0.25 -1.93
N TYR A 193 -29.73 -1.02 -2.73
CA TYR A 193 -29.55 -0.77 -4.17
C TYR A 193 -30.80 -1.01 -5.00
N GLY A 194 -31.97 -1.24 -4.35
CA GLY A 194 -33.24 -1.44 -5.02
C GLY A 194 -33.21 -2.59 -6.01
N LYS A 195 -33.64 -3.77 -5.60
CA LYS A 195 -33.52 -5.05 -6.30
C LYS A 195 -32.10 -5.57 -6.42
N GLU A 196 -31.94 -6.87 -6.30
CA GLU A 196 -30.66 -7.57 -6.28
C GLU A 196 -29.62 -6.92 -7.20
N PRO A 197 -28.38 -6.69 -6.72
CA PRO A 197 -27.37 -6.09 -7.55
C PRO A 197 -27.29 -6.89 -8.84
N ASP A 198 -27.51 -6.20 -9.95
CA ASP A 198 -27.42 -6.79 -11.28
C ASP A 198 -26.02 -7.39 -11.41
N LYS A 199 -25.92 -8.71 -11.25
CA LYS A 199 -24.66 -9.47 -11.38
C LYS A 199 -23.97 -9.17 -12.71
N ASP A 200 -24.72 -8.71 -13.70
CA ASP A 200 -24.20 -8.31 -15.01
C ASP A 200 -23.50 -6.94 -14.99
N LEU A 201 -23.73 -6.10 -14.01
CA LEU A 201 -23.03 -4.82 -13.86
C LEU A 201 -21.57 -5.01 -13.44
N TYR A 202 -21.28 -6.01 -12.59
CA TYR A 202 -19.91 -6.33 -12.14
C TYR A 202 -19.09 -7.07 -13.21
N ASN A 203 -19.73 -7.72 -14.15
CA ASN A 203 -19.06 -8.41 -15.27
C ASN A 203 -18.74 -7.47 -16.45
N LYS A 204 -19.08 -6.18 -16.37
CA LYS A 204 -18.87 -5.20 -17.46
C LYS A 204 -17.73 -4.23 -17.22
N TYR A 205 -17.08 -4.29 -16.07
CA TYR A 205 -15.92 -3.48 -15.69
C TYR A 205 -14.82 -4.36 -15.14
#